data_5971a7d17951b2cd40e119b7d064aabf
#
_entry.id   5971a7d17951b2cd40e119b7d064aabf
#
_cell.length_a   1.000
_cell.length_b   1.000
_cell.length_c   1.000
_cell.angle_alpha   90.00
_cell.angle_beta   90.00
_cell.angle_gamma   90.00
#
_symmetry.space_group_name_H-M   'P 1'
#
loop_
_entity.id
_entity.type
_entity.pdbx_description
1 polymer ?
#
loop_
_entity_poly.entity_id
_entity_poly.type
_entity_poly.pdbx_seq_one_letter_code
_entity_poly.pdbx_strand_id
1 'polypeptide(L)'
;AQRCHSEPVTDVTGVGIRFPTPQARLTFHTEQEVNYMQNKGGKRLAGGPEGDHPAKLPQDAPQPDAPQKSKARRLWDDYGYMVITLAVVFVLFRIIFQLAYVPSGSMETTLPTKSLLLGWRLPFVVSDPTPERGDIVTFYSDELGKLLVKRVIGLPGDHITFRDGYTYVNGEKLAEGYVIEQGVTDSSPTEFNVPEGHIFLMGDNRPGSYDCRAFSQPYIPLEKVESRVLLAISIGSSQSWQGVHWVA
;
A
#
# COMPACT_ATOMS: atom_id res chain seq x y z
N ALA A 1 25.46 -56.70 10.75
CA ALA A 1 24.37 -57.66 11.01
C ALA A 1 23.29 -56.99 11.86
N GLN A 2 22.04 -57.19 11.44
CA GLN A 2 20.74 -56.91 12.13
C GLN A 2 20.24 -55.48 12.04
N ARG A 3 19.25 -55.29 11.37
CA ARG A 3 17.85 -55.64 11.15
C ARG A 3 16.94 -54.42 11.40
N CYS A 4 16.17 -54.16 10.37
CA CYS A 4 14.99 -53.31 10.32
C CYS A 4 14.01 -53.58 11.45
N HIS A 5 13.37 -52.53 11.94
CA HIS A 5 11.98 -52.60 12.37
C HIS A 5 11.22 -51.36 11.87
N SER A 6 10.32 -51.66 11.00
CA SER A 6 9.19 -50.84 10.56
C SER A 6 8.07 -50.92 11.61
N GLU A 7 7.29 -49.81 11.75
CA GLU A 7 5.84 -49.82 12.01
C GLU A 7 5.40 -48.63 12.87
N PRO A 8 4.13 -48.16 12.79
CA PRO A 8 3.32 -47.89 11.62
C PRO A 8 2.72 -46.46 11.61
N VAL A 9 2.23 -46.13 10.45
CA VAL A 9 1.36 -44.99 10.15
C VAL A 9 0.04 -45.08 10.91
N THR A 10 -0.33 -44.10 11.68
CA THR A 10 -1.72 -43.88 12.10
C THR A 10 -2.34 -42.77 11.26
N ASP A 11 -3.21 -43.20 10.40
CA ASP A 11 -4.24 -42.51 9.68
C ASP A 11 -5.17 -41.75 10.65
N VAL A 12 -5.36 -40.47 10.48
CA VAL A 12 -6.49 -39.74 11.08
C VAL A 12 -7.24 -39.02 9.97
N THR A 13 -8.22 -39.72 9.53
CA THR A 13 -9.39 -39.37 8.75
C THR A 13 -9.91 -37.95 8.95
N GLY A 14 -10.07 -37.21 7.83
CA GLY A 14 -11.42 -36.97 7.34
C GLY A 14 -12.05 -35.68 7.83
N VAL A 15 -11.77 -34.56 7.13
CA VAL A 15 -12.79 -33.50 6.96
C VAL A 15 -13.01 -33.33 5.46
N GLY A 16 -14.04 -34.03 4.99
CA GLY A 16 -14.55 -33.89 3.63
C GLY A 16 -15.21 -32.51 3.43
N ILE A 17 -14.57 -31.68 2.68
CA ILE A 17 -15.22 -30.47 2.11
C ILE A 17 -15.97 -30.95 0.87
N ARG A 18 -17.30 -31.10 1.01
CA ARG A 18 -18.22 -31.32 -0.10
C ARG A 18 -18.40 -29.99 -0.85
N PHE A 19 -17.93 -29.95 -2.08
CA PHE A 19 -18.35 -28.93 -3.04
C PHE A 19 -19.75 -29.27 -3.55
N PRO A 20 -20.72 -28.33 -3.57
CA PRO A 20 -21.98 -28.57 -4.20
C PRO A 20 -21.83 -28.46 -5.72
N THR A 21 -22.30 -29.48 -6.43
CA THR A 21 -22.48 -29.53 -7.88
C THR A 21 -23.45 -28.46 -8.38
N PRO A 22 -23.22 -27.88 -9.54
CA PRO A 22 -24.09 -26.86 -10.12
C PRO A 22 -25.20 -27.52 -10.94
N GLN A 23 -26.39 -27.68 -10.37
CA GLN A 23 -27.62 -27.86 -11.16
C GLN A 23 -28.85 -27.38 -10.37
N ALA A 24 -29.27 -26.16 -10.64
CA ALA A 24 -30.68 -25.76 -10.61
C ALA A 24 -30.79 -24.45 -11.40
N ARG A 25 -31.06 -24.57 -12.69
CA ARG A 25 -31.62 -23.51 -13.52
C ARG A 25 -33.05 -23.24 -13.02
N LEU A 26 -33.23 -22.25 -12.17
CA LEU A 26 -34.57 -21.70 -11.92
C LEU A 26 -34.92 -20.76 -13.08
N THR A 27 -35.75 -21.28 -13.95
CA THR A 27 -36.49 -20.48 -14.95
C THR A 27 -37.53 -19.65 -14.19
N PHE A 28 -37.29 -18.35 -14.12
CA PHE A 28 -38.33 -17.39 -13.75
C PHE A 28 -39.33 -17.30 -14.91
N HIS A 29 -40.47 -17.98 -14.75
CA HIS A 29 -41.65 -17.68 -15.57
C HIS A 29 -42.25 -16.37 -15.03
N THR A 30 -42.29 -15.36 -15.87
CA THR A 30 -42.96 -14.09 -15.59
C THR A 30 -44.48 -14.32 -15.60
N GLU A 31 -45.15 -13.70 -14.63
CA GLU A 31 -46.63 -13.77 -14.43
C GLU A 31 -47.47 -13.38 -15.65
N GLN A 32 -46.90 -13.03 -16.75
CA GLN A 32 -47.63 -12.70 -18.01
C GLN A 32 -48.05 -13.92 -18.83
N GLU A 33 -47.46 -15.11 -18.64
CA GLU A 33 -47.87 -16.29 -19.40
C GLU A 33 -49.04 -17.05 -18.77
N VAL A 34 -49.35 -16.83 -17.51
CA VAL A 34 -50.45 -17.53 -16.82
C VAL A 34 -51.80 -16.95 -17.20
N ASN A 35 -51.87 -15.69 -17.64
CA ASN A 35 -53.12 -15.04 -18.06
C ASN A 35 -53.55 -15.35 -19.51
N TYR A 36 -52.67 -15.92 -20.32
CA TYR A 36 -53.01 -16.25 -21.72
C TYR A 36 -53.73 -17.60 -21.90
N MET A 37 -53.57 -18.50 -20.94
CA MET A 37 -54.15 -19.86 -21.03
C MET A 37 -55.53 -20.03 -20.40
N GLN A 38 -56.04 -19.06 -19.65
CA GLN A 38 -57.38 -19.15 -19.03
C GLN A 38 -58.52 -18.63 -19.86
N ASN A 39 -58.31 -18.10 -21.10
CA ASN A 39 -59.36 -17.52 -21.90
C ASN A 39 -59.72 -18.33 -23.18
N LYS A 40 -59.45 -19.63 -23.18
CA LYS A 40 -59.94 -20.52 -24.25
C LYS A 40 -60.84 -21.60 -23.71
N GLY A 41 -62.03 -21.24 -23.26
CA GLY A 41 -63.06 -22.23 -22.88
C GLY A 41 -64.37 -21.63 -22.46
N GLY A 42 -65.11 -20.99 -23.38
CA GLY A 42 -66.46 -20.48 -23.09
C GLY A 42 -67.31 -20.40 -24.33
N LYS A 43 -68.26 -21.27 -24.37
CA LYS A 43 -69.29 -21.53 -25.37
C LYS A 43 -69.93 -20.30 -25.99
N ARG A 44 -70.20 -20.37 -27.33
CA ARG A 44 -71.09 -19.50 -28.09
C ARG A 44 -72.50 -19.57 -27.49
N LEU A 45 -73.11 -18.46 -27.17
CA LEU A 45 -74.54 -18.27 -27.14
C LEU A 45 -74.87 -17.05 -28.03
N ALA A 46 -75.88 -17.26 -28.86
CA ALA A 46 -76.30 -16.38 -29.90
C ALA A 46 -77.16 -15.20 -29.39
N GLY A 47 -77.07 -14.05 -30.09
CA GLY A 47 -78.21 -13.14 -30.28
C GLY A 47 -78.34 -12.02 -29.26
N GLY A 48 -77.95 -10.81 -29.66
CA GLY A 48 -78.37 -9.56 -29.08
C GLY A 48 -77.86 -8.36 -29.90
N PRO A 49 -78.57 -7.23 -29.94
CA PRO A 49 -78.57 -6.28 -31.02
C PRO A 49 -77.33 -5.38 -31.11
N GLU A 50 -77.08 -4.95 -32.33
CA GLU A 50 -76.15 -3.90 -32.76
C GLU A 50 -76.23 -2.64 -31.90
N GLY A 51 -75.10 -2.13 -31.45
CA GLY A 51 -75.01 -0.76 -31.02
C GLY A 51 -74.19 -0.63 -29.76
N ASP A 52 -72.87 -0.58 -29.87
CA ASP A 52 -72.00 0.41 -29.25
C ASP A 52 -70.59 0.06 -29.64
N HIS A 53 -70.00 0.85 -30.51
CA HIS A 53 -68.55 0.85 -30.67
C HIS A 53 -67.95 1.39 -29.38
N PRO A 54 -67.04 0.67 -28.74
CA PRO A 54 -66.32 1.24 -27.62
C PRO A 54 -65.56 2.45 -28.15
N ALA A 55 -65.84 3.61 -27.55
CA ALA A 55 -65.19 4.85 -27.85
C ALA A 55 -63.67 4.60 -27.77
N LYS A 56 -62.93 4.83 -28.87
CA LYS A 56 -61.51 4.88 -28.92
C LYS A 56 -61.09 5.93 -27.85
N LEU A 57 -60.52 5.49 -26.74
CA LEU A 57 -59.86 6.35 -25.81
C LEU A 57 -58.83 7.19 -26.59
N PRO A 58 -58.77 8.50 -26.39
CA PRO A 58 -57.76 9.35 -27.03
C PRO A 58 -56.38 8.83 -26.68
N GLN A 59 -55.62 8.39 -27.69
CA GLN A 59 -54.24 7.91 -27.53
C GLN A 59 -53.24 9.05 -27.26
N ASP A 60 -53.75 10.29 -27.17
CA ASP A 60 -52.94 11.51 -27.04
C ASP A 60 -53.03 12.15 -25.64
N ALA A 61 -53.21 11.36 -24.57
CA ALA A 61 -52.98 11.93 -23.25
C ALA A 61 -51.45 12.24 -23.10
N PRO A 62 -51.06 13.49 -22.86
CA PRO A 62 -49.64 13.82 -22.67
C PRO A 62 -49.14 13.00 -21.50
N GLN A 63 -48.18 12.11 -21.76
CA GLN A 63 -47.48 11.41 -20.68
C GLN A 63 -46.78 12.45 -19.81
N PRO A 64 -46.91 12.38 -18.50
CA PRO A 64 -46.20 13.31 -17.63
C PRO A 64 -44.68 13.19 -17.91
N ASP A 65 -44.09 14.30 -18.29
CA ASP A 65 -42.64 14.40 -18.55
C ASP A 65 -41.88 13.77 -17.36
N ALA A 66 -41.11 12.73 -17.64
CA ALA A 66 -40.24 12.13 -16.65
C ALA A 66 -39.33 13.23 -16.05
N PRO A 67 -39.17 13.30 -14.74
CA PRO A 67 -38.42 14.37 -14.09
C PRO A 67 -37.02 14.46 -14.72
N GLN A 68 -36.71 15.58 -15.36
CA GLN A 68 -35.41 15.81 -15.98
C GLN A 68 -34.35 15.77 -14.91
N LYS A 69 -33.46 14.77 -15.00
CA LYS A 69 -32.29 14.69 -14.09
C LYS A 69 -31.49 15.98 -14.19
N SER A 70 -31.09 16.54 -13.05
CA SER A 70 -30.21 17.73 -13.01
C SER A 70 -28.91 17.43 -13.78
N LYS A 71 -28.29 18.47 -14.36
CA LYS A 71 -27.01 18.35 -15.09
C LYS A 71 -25.94 17.66 -14.23
N ALA A 72 -25.89 17.97 -12.94
CA ALA A 72 -24.96 17.36 -11.99
C ALA A 72 -25.19 15.83 -11.86
N ARG A 73 -26.46 15.39 -11.84
CA ARG A 73 -26.79 13.97 -11.74
C ARG A 73 -26.44 13.20 -13.01
N ARG A 74 -26.60 13.82 -14.19
CA ARG A 74 -26.17 13.21 -15.45
C ARG A 74 -24.66 13.05 -15.50
N LEU A 75 -23.91 14.11 -15.15
CA LEU A 75 -22.45 14.04 -15.03
C LEU A 75 -21.98 12.96 -14.06
N TRP A 76 -22.66 12.81 -12.93
CA TRP A 76 -22.33 11.74 -11.97
C TRP A 76 -22.66 10.35 -12.50
N ASP A 77 -23.80 10.19 -13.17
CA ASP A 77 -24.17 8.90 -13.79
C ASP A 77 -23.16 8.51 -14.89
N ASP A 78 -22.59 9.49 -15.62
CA ASP A 78 -21.66 9.24 -16.73
C ASP A 78 -20.21 9.06 -16.24
N TYR A 79 -19.77 9.82 -15.24
CA TYR A 79 -18.35 9.89 -14.82
C TYR A 79 -18.11 9.47 -13.37
N GLY A 80 -19.13 9.21 -12.57
CA GLY A 80 -19.01 8.92 -11.14
C GLY A 80 -18.12 7.71 -10.86
N TYR A 81 -18.21 6.66 -11.69
CA TYR A 81 -17.34 5.50 -11.55
C TYR A 81 -15.86 5.84 -11.74
N MET A 82 -15.54 6.75 -12.66
CA MET A 82 -14.17 7.18 -12.92
C MET A 82 -13.61 7.94 -11.72
N VAL A 83 -14.41 8.83 -11.12
CA VAL A 83 -14.02 9.57 -9.91
C VAL A 83 -13.78 8.62 -8.74
N ILE A 84 -14.68 7.64 -8.55
CA ILE A 84 -14.52 6.62 -7.51
C ILE A 84 -13.27 5.79 -7.75
N THR A 85 -13.04 5.33 -8.98
CA THR A 85 -11.86 4.54 -9.34
C THR A 85 -10.57 5.33 -9.06
N LEU A 86 -10.51 6.59 -9.48
CA LEU A 86 -9.35 7.45 -9.22
C LEU A 86 -9.13 7.68 -7.72
N ALA A 87 -10.20 7.88 -6.95
CA ALA A 87 -10.11 8.02 -5.50
C ALA A 87 -9.58 6.75 -4.84
N VAL A 88 -10.07 5.57 -5.25
CA VAL A 88 -9.59 4.27 -4.74
C VAL A 88 -8.11 4.07 -5.09
N VAL A 89 -7.71 4.32 -6.35
CA VAL A 89 -6.31 4.22 -6.78
C VAL A 89 -5.42 5.17 -5.97
N PHE A 90 -5.87 6.41 -5.76
CA PHE A 90 -5.14 7.39 -4.97
C PHE A 90 -4.96 6.93 -3.51
N VAL A 91 -6.02 6.40 -2.88
CA VAL A 91 -5.96 5.88 -1.51
C VAL A 91 -5.01 4.68 -1.43
N LEU A 92 -5.12 3.74 -2.36
CA LEU A 92 -4.21 2.58 -2.42
C LEU A 92 -2.76 3.03 -2.61
N PHE A 93 -2.52 4.01 -3.50
CA PHE A 93 -1.18 4.56 -3.71
C PHE A 93 -0.63 5.17 -2.41
N ARG A 94 -1.44 5.89 -1.64
CA ARG A 94 -1.05 6.50 -0.35
C ARG A 94 -0.74 5.47 0.74
N ILE A 95 -1.36 4.29 0.67
CA ILE A 95 -1.08 3.18 1.60
C ILE A 95 0.22 2.46 1.20
N ILE A 96 0.43 2.25 -0.10
CA ILE A 96 1.56 1.47 -0.62
C ILE A 96 2.85 2.29 -0.64
N PHE A 97 2.75 3.58 -1.02
CA PHE A 97 3.90 4.45 -1.23
C PHE A 97 3.86 5.70 -0.35
N GLN A 98 5.04 6.19 -0.04
CA GLN A 98 5.25 7.48 0.63
C GLN A 98 6.03 8.41 -0.30
N LEU A 99 5.54 9.65 -0.42
CA LEU A 99 6.30 10.74 -1.03
C LEU A 99 6.89 11.60 0.07
N ALA A 100 8.20 11.81 0.05
CA ALA A 100 8.90 12.66 0.98
C ALA A 100 9.81 13.64 0.23
N TYR A 101 10.09 14.79 0.86
CA TYR A 101 10.97 15.83 0.33
C TYR A 101 12.21 15.93 1.24
N VAL A 102 13.39 16.07 0.62
CA VAL A 102 14.68 16.19 1.33
C VAL A 102 15.07 17.66 1.45
N PRO A 103 14.86 18.31 2.61
CA PRO A 103 15.23 19.71 2.79
C PRO A 103 16.69 19.93 3.21
N SER A 104 17.40 18.87 3.66
CA SER A 104 18.72 19.00 4.29
C SER A 104 19.77 18.11 3.61
N GLY A 105 21.05 18.50 3.75
CA GLY A 105 22.18 17.79 3.16
C GLY A 105 22.71 16.62 4.00
N SER A 106 21.99 16.12 4.99
CA SER A 106 22.48 15.03 5.87
C SER A 106 22.72 13.69 5.16
N MET A 107 22.13 13.51 3.98
CA MET A 107 22.25 12.32 3.15
C MET A 107 23.03 12.61 1.85
N GLU A 108 23.63 13.80 1.72
CA GLU A 108 24.53 14.10 0.59
C GLU A 108 25.76 13.18 0.68
N THR A 109 26.18 12.55 -0.38
CA THR A 109 25.85 12.66 -1.79
C THR A 109 24.80 11.68 -2.27
N THR A 110 24.38 10.74 -1.46
CA THR A 110 23.40 9.71 -1.88
C THR A 110 22.06 10.33 -2.21
N LEU A 111 21.60 11.28 -1.39
CA LEU A 111 20.36 12.01 -1.60
C LEU A 111 20.62 13.52 -1.53
N PRO A 112 20.70 14.20 -2.67
CA PRO A 112 20.88 15.64 -2.70
C PRO A 112 19.71 16.38 -2.05
N THR A 113 20.00 17.57 -1.53
CA THR A 113 18.95 18.50 -1.12
C THR A 113 17.99 18.80 -2.27
N LYS A 114 16.73 19.08 -1.96
CA LYS A 114 15.64 19.34 -2.93
C LYS A 114 15.26 18.13 -3.80
N SER A 115 15.53 16.92 -3.34
CA SER A 115 15.05 15.69 -3.97
C SER A 115 13.68 15.31 -3.45
N LEU A 116 12.87 14.73 -4.33
CA LEU A 116 11.65 14.00 -3.99
C LEU A 116 11.98 12.53 -3.88
N LEU A 117 11.54 11.91 -2.79
CA LEU A 117 11.72 10.48 -2.53
C LEU A 117 10.41 9.75 -2.73
N LEU A 118 10.51 8.57 -3.34
CA LEU A 118 9.45 7.56 -3.35
C LEU A 118 9.88 6.42 -2.42
N GLY A 119 9.18 6.29 -1.32
CA GLY A 119 9.38 5.21 -0.36
C GLY A 119 8.31 4.12 -0.51
N TRP A 120 8.70 2.87 -0.29
CA TRP A 120 7.80 1.73 -0.19
C TRP A 120 7.37 1.55 1.26
N ARG A 121 6.09 1.81 1.49
CA ARG A 121 5.51 1.87 2.82
C ARG A 121 4.77 0.60 3.23
N LEU A 122 4.23 -0.14 2.26
CA LEU A 122 3.31 -1.25 2.53
C LEU A 122 3.81 -2.26 3.58
N PRO A 123 5.08 -2.74 3.57
CA PRO A 123 5.55 -3.68 4.58
C PRO A 123 5.44 -3.12 6.00
N PHE A 124 5.80 -1.84 6.18
CA PHE A 124 5.79 -1.15 7.48
C PHE A 124 4.39 -0.85 8.02
N VAL A 125 3.36 -0.89 7.15
CA VAL A 125 1.95 -0.76 7.56
C VAL A 125 1.35 -2.10 7.95
N VAL A 126 1.83 -3.19 7.36
CA VAL A 126 1.18 -4.51 7.47
C VAL A 126 1.87 -5.45 8.46
N SER A 127 3.21 -5.38 8.60
CA SER A 127 3.96 -6.44 9.28
C SER A 127 5.16 -5.97 10.12
N ASP A 128 5.43 -4.67 10.24
CA ASP A 128 6.60 -4.12 10.94
C ASP A 128 7.91 -4.87 10.60
N PRO A 129 8.32 -4.94 9.33
CA PRO A 129 9.51 -5.67 8.94
C PRO A 129 10.75 -4.96 9.48
N THR A 130 11.73 -5.72 9.90
CA THR A 130 13.07 -5.18 10.17
C THR A 130 13.72 -4.80 8.83
N PRO A 131 14.10 -3.53 8.62
CA PRO A 131 14.84 -3.14 7.43
C PRO A 131 16.21 -3.81 7.42
N GLU A 132 16.82 -3.90 6.24
CA GLU A 132 18.16 -4.44 6.09
C GLU A 132 19.22 -3.37 6.38
N ARG A 133 20.41 -3.82 6.83
CA ARG A 133 21.56 -2.92 6.96
C ARG A 133 21.94 -2.33 5.60
N GLY A 134 22.07 -1.01 5.56
CA GLY A 134 22.33 -0.27 4.34
C GLY A 134 21.08 0.34 3.72
N ASP A 135 19.88 -0.12 4.06
CA ASP A 135 18.63 0.48 3.59
C ASP A 135 18.55 1.97 3.97
N ILE A 136 18.03 2.78 3.07
CA ILE A 136 17.66 4.15 3.39
C ILE A 136 16.19 4.17 3.76
N VAL A 137 15.90 4.62 4.97
CA VAL A 137 14.54 4.62 5.53
C VAL A 137 14.08 6.02 5.88
N THR A 138 12.76 6.22 5.80
CA THR A 138 12.10 7.37 6.41
C THR A 138 11.56 6.96 7.77
N PHE A 139 11.70 7.81 8.76
CA PHE A 139 11.19 7.56 10.11
C PHE A 139 10.75 8.86 10.78
N TYR A 140 9.82 8.75 11.71
CA TYR A 140 9.42 9.90 12.51
C TYR A 140 10.32 10.05 13.73
N SER A 141 10.98 11.21 13.86
CA SER A 141 11.79 11.54 15.03
C SER A 141 10.95 12.29 16.04
N ASP A 142 10.74 11.69 17.21
CA ASP A 142 10.02 12.34 18.31
C ASP A 142 10.84 13.52 18.86
N GLU A 143 12.16 13.42 18.87
CA GLU A 143 13.05 14.47 19.35
C GLU A 143 12.96 15.76 18.51
N LEU A 144 12.85 15.61 17.18
CA LEU A 144 12.78 16.73 16.26
C LEU A 144 11.35 17.05 15.79
N GLY A 145 10.37 16.22 16.14
CA GLY A 145 8.98 16.38 15.77
C GLY A 145 8.72 16.35 14.26
N LYS A 146 9.54 15.63 13.50
CA LYS A 146 9.47 15.60 12.02
C LYS A 146 9.93 14.30 11.42
N LEU A 147 9.54 14.10 10.15
CA LEU A 147 10.01 13.00 9.32
C LEU A 147 11.47 13.24 8.92
N LEU A 148 12.30 12.23 9.11
CA LEU A 148 13.71 12.22 8.73
C LEU A 148 13.98 11.08 7.74
N VAL A 149 15.12 11.22 7.04
CA VAL A 149 15.66 10.19 6.14
C VAL A 149 17.08 9.89 6.57
N LYS A 150 17.40 8.62 6.83
CA LYS A 150 18.71 8.15 7.24
C LYS A 150 18.96 6.74 6.72
N ARG A 151 20.21 6.30 6.80
CA ARG A 151 20.63 4.93 6.47
C ARG A 151 20.68 4.05 7.71
N VAL A 152 20.24 2.80 7.55
CA VAL A 152 20.31 1.77 8.59
C VAL A 152 21.76 1.30 8.72
N ILE A 153 22.33 1.53 9.88
CA ILE A 153 23.71 1.12 10.23
C ILE A 153 23.71 -0.03 11.20
N GLY A 154 22.85 0.02 12.22
CA GLY A 154 22.73 -1.03 13.23
C GLY A 154 21.34 -1.65 13.21
N LEU A 155 21.31 -2.97 13.33
CA LEU A 155 20.14 -3.81 13.48
C LEU A 155 19.95 -4.22 14.95
N PRO A 156 18.79 -4.73 15.37
CA PRO A 156 18.59 -5.24 16.71
C PRO A 156 19.70 -6.21 17.15
N GLY A 157 20.27 -6.01 18.33
CA GLY A 157 21.36 -6.81 18.88
C GLY A 157 22.76 -6.43 18.43
N ASP A 158 22.94 -5.47 17.52
CA ASP A 158 24.25 -5.05 17.06
C ASP A 158 25.01 -4.23 18.10
N HIS A 159 26.32 -4.44 18.14
CA HIS A 159 27.28 -3.60 18.84
C HIS A 159 28.02 -2.72 17.83
N ILE A 160 27.84 -1.41 17.92
CA ILE A 160 28.42 -0.41 17.02
C ILE A 160 29.55 0.32 17.76
N THR A 161 30.69 0.44 17.13
CA THR A 161 31.82 1.20 17.66
C THR A 161 32.41 2.15 16.62
N PHE A 162 32.87 3.31 17.08
CA PHE A 162 33.53 4.31 16.24
C PHE A 162 34.99 4.45 16.70
N ARG A 163 35.91 4.23 15.77
CA ARG A 163 37.32 4.39 16.02
C ARG A 163 38.08 4.74 14.75
N ASP A 164 39.09 5.59 14.88
CA ASP A 164 39.92 6.05 13.76
C ASP A 164 39.09 6.65 12.59
N GLY A 165 37.95 7.25 12.92
CA GLY A 165 37.05 7.86 11.94
C GLY A 165 36.22 6.87 11.13
N TYR A 166 36.13 5.60 11.54
CA TYR A 166 35.36 4.55 10.85
C TYR A 166 34.35 3.90 11.78
N THR A 167 33.29 3.37 11.14
CA THR A 167 32.26 2.60 11.81
C THR A 167 32.59 1.11 11.80
N TYR A 168 32.41 0.47 12.95
CA TYR A 168 32.52 -0.99 13.11
C TYR A 168 31.20 -1.52 13.66
N VAL A 169 30.77 -2.65 13.16
CA VAL A 169 29.60 -3.37 13.63
C VAL A 169 30.01 -4.76 14.02
N ASN A 170 29.74 -5.15 15.26
CA ASN A 170 30.13 -6.43 15.84
C ASN A 170 31.63 -6.73 15.69
N GLY A 171 32.45 -5.66 15.78
CA GLY A 171 33.91 -5.73 15.66
C GLY A 171 34.46 -5.72 14.23
N GLU A 172 33.62 -5.79 13.20
CA GLU A 172 34.01 -5.73 11.82
C GLU A 172 33.85 -4.33 11.24
N LYS A 173 34.82 -3.86 10.47
CA LYS A 173 34.77 -2.55 9.83
C LYS A 173 33.71 -2.57 8.76
N LEU A 174 32.75 -1.64 8.85
CA LEU A 174 31.66 -1.49 7.90
C LEU A 174 32.20 -0.91 6.56
N ALA A 175 31.83 -1.53 5.45
CA ALA A 175 32.15 -1.02 4.12
C ALA A 175 31.17 0.10 3.74
N GLU A 176 31.62 1.34 3.79
CA GLU A 176 30.78 2.54 3.64
C GLU A 176 31.16 3.34 2.40
N GLY A 177 31.06 2.72 1.21
CA GLY A 177 31.37 3.35 -0.07
C GLY A 177 30.50 4.58 -0.42
N TYR A 178 29.41 4.76 0.30
CA TYR A 178 28.48 5.91 0.17
C TYR A 178 28.92 7.14 0.99
N VAL A 179 29.86 7.00 1.90
CA VAL A 179 30.42 8.12 2.68
C VAL A 179 31.55 8.74 1.86
N ILE A 180 31.43 10.05 1.58
CA ILE A 180 32.42 10.75 0.71
C ILE A 180 33.77 10.87 1.39
N GLU A 181 33.76 11.40 2.63
CA GLU A 181 34.97 11.59 3.40
C GLU A 181 35.17 10.39 4.31
N GLN A 182 36.11 9.53 3.92
CA GLN A 182 36.49 8.39 4.74
C GLN A 182 37.34 8.83 5.91
N GLY A 183 37.21 8.16 7.06
CA GLY A 183 37.98 8.49 8.24
C GLY A 183 37.51 9.73 9.01
N VAL A 184 36.27 10.18 8.75
CA VAL A 184 35.67 11.36 9.44
C VAL A 184 34.45 10.99 10.28
N THR A 185 34.11 9.71 10.38
CA THR A 185 33.01 9.28 11.23
C THR A 185 33.46 9.27 12.69
N ASP A 186 32.95 10.19 13.45
CA ASP A 186 33.23 10.33 14.85
C ASP A 186 31.94 10.34 15.68
N SER A 187 32.06 9.97 16.95
CA SER A 187 30.94 9.97 17.89
C SER A 187 31.42 10.05 19.34
N SER A 188 30.59 10.69 20.17
CA SER A 188 30.73 10.67 21.61
C SER A 188 29.32 10.52 22.22
N PRO A 189 29.03 9.33 22.78
CA PRO A 189 29.88 8.16 23.06
C PRO A 189 30.39 7.46 21.80
N THR A 190 31.40 6.63 21.94
CA THR A 190 32.05 5.87 20.85
C THR A 190 31.47 4.47 20.66
N GLU A 191 30.57 4.04 21.53
CA GLU A 191 29.98 2.70 21.53
C GLU A 191 28.48 2.76 21.75
N PHE A 192 27.75 1.91 21.00
CA PHE A 192 26.31 1.78 21.07
C PHE A 192 25.92 0.30 20.98
N ASN A 193 25.02 -0.13 21.86
CA ASN A 193 24.40 -1.47 21.79
C ASN A 193 22.94 -1.31 21.39
N VAL A 194 22.59 -1.77 20.21
CA VAL A 194 21.24 -1.62 19.66
C VAL A 194 20.29 -2.59 20.37
N PRO A 195 19.28 -2.10 21.08
CA PRO A 195 18.32 -2.98 21.75
C PRO A 195 17.43 -3.74 20.76
N GLU A 196 16.83 -4.85 21.21
CA GLU A 196 15.78 -5.53 20.44
C GLU A 196 14.64 -4.56 20.10
N GLY A 197 14.09 -4.72 18.88
CA GLY A 197 13.01 -3.86 18.38
C GLY A 197 13.45 -2.44 17.97
N HIS A 198 14.75 -2.15 17.97
CA HIS A 198 15.31 -0.85 17.60
C HIS A 198 16.36 -0.97 16.51
N ILE A 199 16.62 0.15 15.86
CA ILE A 199 17.68 0.29 14.86
C ILE A 199 18.52 1.52 15.14
N PHE A 200 19.72 1.55 14.57
CA PHE A 200 20.63 2.68 14.64
C PHE A 200 20.82 3.29 13.24
N LEU A 201 20.53 4.55 13.13
CA LEU A 201 20.43 5.26 11.86
C LEU A 201 21.49 6.38 11.79
N MET A 202 22.16 6.50 10.63
CA MET A 202 23.12 7.57 10.39
C MET A 202 22.90 8.24 9.03
N GLY A 203 23.31 9.50 8.93
CA GLY A 203 23.39 10.19 7.66
C GLY A 203 24.65 9.81 6.89
N ASP A 204 24.58 9.82 5.56
CA ASP A 204 25.74 9.55 4.68
C ASP A 204 26.75 10.69 4.72
N ASN A 205 26.27 11.93 4.90
CA ASN A 205 27.12 13.09 5.20
C ASN A 205 27.46 13.10 6.70
N ARG A 206 28.45 12.29 7.10
CA ARG A 206 28.82 12.04 8.50
C ARG A 206 29.04 13.30 9.33
N PRO A 207 29.84 14.30 8.87
CA PRO A 207 30.06 15.52 9.64
C PRO A 207 28.86 16.46 9.63
N GLY A 208 28.03 16.42 8.58
CA GLY A 208 26.85 17.28 8.40
C GLY A 208 25.52 16.66 8.86
N SER A 209 25.53 15.53 9.57
CA SER A 209 24.32 14.82 9.97
C SER A 209 24.07 14.87 11.47
N TYR A 210 22.91 15.37 11.85
CA TYR A 210 22.35 15.16 13.18
C TYR A 210 21.53 13.86 13.14
N ASP A 211 22.02 12.81 13.81
CA ASP A 211 21.47 11.45 13.73
C ASP A 211 21.64 10.71 15.06
N CYS A 212 21.48 9.39 15.07
CA CYS A 212 21.52 8.56 16.28
C CYS A 212 22.79 8.75 17.14
N ARG A 213 23.90 9.19 16.56
CA ARG A 213 25.13 9.50 17.32
C ARG A 213 24.95 10.69 18.27
N ALA A 214 24.04 11.60 17.93
CA ALA A 214 23.83 12.86 18.65
C ALA A 214 22.45 12.96 19.30
N PHE A 215 21.53 12.03 19.02
CA PHE A 215 20.20 12.02 19.62
C PHE A 215 20.27 11.71 21.12
N SER A 216 19.38 12.32 21.88
CA SER A 216 19.19 12.02 23.30
C SER A 216 18.71 10.58 23.51
N GLN A 217 17.93 10.06 22.55
CA GLN A 217 17.53 8.65 22.44
C GLN A 217 18.14 8.10 21.14
N PRO A 218 19.32 7.44 21.22
CA PRO A 218 20.07 7.06 20.02
C PRO A 218 19.47 5.88 19.24
N TYR A 219 18.48 5.23 19.76
CA TYR A 219 17.86 4.05 19.15
C TYR A 219 16.46 4.36 18.67
N ILE A 220 16.20 4.08 17.40
CA ILE A 220 14.89 4.32 16.79
C ILE A 220 14.07 3.03 16.83
N PRO A 221 12.88 3.05 17.47
CA PRO A 221 11.98 1.90 17.44
C PRO A 221 11.57 1.54 16.01
N LEU A 222 11.48 0.26 15.69
CA LEU A 222 11.08 -0.22 14.36
C LEU A 222 9.71 0.32 13.95
N GLU A 223 8.78 0.47 14.89
CA GLU A 223 7.44 1.03 14.66
C GLU A 223 7.45 2.50 14.18
N LYS A 224 8.56 3.22 14.36
CA LYS A 224 8.72 4.61 13.87
C LYS A 224 9.20 4.67 12.43
N VAL A 225 9.60 3.55 11.86
CA VAL A 225 9.99 3.47 10.44
C VAL A 225 8.73 3.49 9.58
N GLU A 226 8.68 4.46 8.66
CA GLU A 226 7.49 4.63 7.83
C GLU A 226 7.63 4.04 6.43
N SER A 227 8.83 4.05 5.85
CA SER A 227 9.06 3.48 4.52
C SER A 227 10.55 3.23 4.25
N ARG A 228 10.83 2.32 3.31
CA ARG A 228 12.13 2.17 2.67
C ARG A 228 12.17 3.00 1.38
N VAL A 229 13.19 3.82 1.21
CA VAL A 229 13.35 4.65 0.01
C VAL A 229 13.76 3.76 -1.17
N LEU A 230 12.98 3.80 -2.24
CA LEU A 230 13.27 3.09 -3.49
C LEU A 230 13.93 3.98 -4.51
N LEU A 231 13.47 5.23 -4.59
CA LEU A 231 13.77 6.13 -5.69
C LEU A 231 13.90 7.55 -5.18
N ALA A 232 14.88 8.26 -5.71
CA ALA A 232 15.04 9.69 -5.51
C ALA A 232 15.01 10.42 -6.85
N ILE A 233 14.27 11.54 -6.91
CA ILE A 233 14.17 12.42 -8.07
C ILE A 233 14.71 13.77 -7.66
N SER A 234 15.83 14.21 -8.24
CA SER A 234 16.35 15.55 -8.01
C SER A 234 15.56 16.59 -8.80
N ILE A 235 14.98 17.56 -8.10
CA ILE A 235 14.14 18.62 -8.69
C ILE A 235 14.95 19.89 -8.96
N GLY A 236 16.17 19.99 -8.47
CA GLY A 236 16.99 21.18 -8.72
C GLY A 236 18.29 21.22 -7.97
N SER A 237 19.32 21.45 -8.72
CA SER A 237 20.51 22.24 -8.41
C SER A 237 21.75 21.63 -7.79
N SER A 238 22.17 20.45 -8.06
CA SER A 238 23.61 20.25 -8.16
C SER A 238 23.93 19.68 -9.55
N GLN A 239 24.92 20.22 -10.20
CA GLN A 239 25.26 19.84 -11.60
C GLN A 239 25.63 18.37 -11.77
N SER A 240 25.86 17.63 -10.68
CA SER A 240 26.23 16.21 -10.68
C SER A 240 25.06 15.23 -10.52
N TRP A 241 23.87 15.71 -10.19
CA TRP A 241 22.74 14.86 -9.84
C TRP A 241 21.43 15.40 -10.45
N GLN A 242 21.19 15.09 -11.69
CA GLN A 242 19.91 15.39 -12.33
C GLN A 242 19.26 14.09 -12.77
N GLY A 243 17.96 13.94 -12.47
CA GLY A 243 17.17 12.82 -12.94
C GLY A 243 16.66 11.90 -11.83
N VAL A 244 16.37 10.68 -12.25
CA VAL A 244 15.78 9.62 -11.43
C VAL A 244 16.87 8.64 -11.05
N HIS A 245 17.04 8.39 -9.75
CA HIS A 245 18.06 7.47 -9.24
C HIS A 245 17.42 6.41 -8.36
N TRP A 246 17.72 5.15 -8.64
CA TRP A 246 17.39 4.03 -7.77
C TRP A 246 18.33 4.07 -6.56
N VAL A 247 17.77 3.90 -5.37
CA VAL A 247 18.46 4.05 -4.10
C VAL A 247 18.63 2.69 -3.41
N ALA A 248 17.86 1.69 -3.86
CA ALA A 248 17.87 0.34 -3.32
C ALA A 248 19.00 -0.51 -3.91
#